data_a49366431f3c2688dcde8f4ac354ef35
#
_entry.id   a49366431f3c2688dcde8f4ac354ef35
#
_cell.length_a   1.000
_cell.length_b   1.000
_cell.length_c   1.000
_cell.angle_alpha   90.00
_cell.angle_beta   90.00
_cell.angle_gamma   90.00
#
_symmetry.space_group_name_H-M   'P 1'
#
loop_
_entity.id
_entity.type
_entity.pdbx_description
1 polymer ?
#
loop_
_entity_poly.entity_id
_entity_poly.type
_entity_poly.pdbx_seq_one_letter_code
_entity_poly.pdbx_strand_id
1 'polypeptide(L)'
;MTLEEMARILCKNKSTLSKYETGEIVLDIETMYDISRALGIHVEQLLYCTPDRVPIQTTGVQTNFFTGLTQFYGYYYDGRVNRIVPAVFEVLLLSEDHQYKIMMYMNFTDFDSYQNCGTACWGYMEHYDAITNITLTSQDTPMERAFCQILATQTTQDTIWGLFTGLSVRPMMPVALKMLVSKKRLPMDDTLVQKLKVTKEDIRLMKMYNMMTVL
;
A
#
# COMPACT_ATOMS: atom_id res chain seq x y z
N MET A 1 0.75 12.79 21.99
CA MET A 1 0.00 12.41 23.21
C MET A 1 0.97 11.86 24.24
N THR A 2 0.86 12.30 25.49
CA THR A 2 1.71 11.82 26.61
C THR A 2 1.13 10.58 27.26
N LEU A 3 1.96 9.80 27.96
CA LEU A 3 1.50 8.62 28.75
C LEU A 3 0.41 8.99 29.78
N GLU A 4 0.46 10.22 30.32
CA GLU A 4 -0.54 10.69 31.29
C GLU A 4 -1.89 10.99 30.63
N GLU A 5 -1.86 11.57 29.44
CA GLU A 5 -3.06 11.81 28.64
C GLU A 5 -3.71 10.49 28.22
N MET A 6 -2.90 9.54 27.75
CA MET A 6 -3.36 8.20 27.39
C MET A 6 -3.96 7.46 28.59
N ALA A 7 -3.29 7.50 29.76
CA ALA A 7 -3.77 6.88 30.99
C ALA A 7 -5.16 7.40 31.40
N ARG A 8 -5.39 8.69 31.23
CA ARG A 8 -6.67 9.33 31.51
C ARG A 8 -7.77 8.87 30.55
N ILE A 9 -7.45 8.80 29.24
CA ILE A 9 -8.39 8.35 28.20
C ILE A 9 -8.80 6.90 28.43
N LEU A 10 -7.84 6.05 28.75
CA LEU A 10 -8.05 4.62 28.94
C LEU A 10 -8.54 4.23 30.35
N CYS A 11 -8.73 5.20 31.25
CA CYS A 11 -9.06 4.97 32.63
C CYS A 11 -8.11 3.96 33.33
N LYS A 12 -6.82 3.98 32.97
CA LYS A 12 -5.76 3.12 33.51
C LYS A 12 -4.68 3.96 34.21
N ASN A 13 -3.89 3.31 35.07
CA ASN A 13 -2.76 3.96 35.72
C ASN A 13 -1.57 4.15 34.74
N LYS A 14 -0.82 5.26 34.89
CA LYS A 14 0.40 5.53 34.11
C LYS A 14 1.40 4.38 34.21
N SER A 15 1.56 3.77 35.39
CA SER A 15 2.44 2.62 35.60
C SER A 15 2.02 1.39 34.77
N THR A 16 0.72 1.17 34.60
CA THR A 16 0.21 0.07 33.77
C THR A 16 0.52 0.30 32.30
N LEU A 17 0.36 1.55 31.81
CA LEU A 17 0.71 1.89 30.43
C LEU A 17 2.21 1.75 30.18
N SER A 18 3.06 2.18 31.12
CA SER A 18 4.50 1.99 31.02
C SER A 18 4.88 0.51 30.91
N LYS A 19 4.17 -0.37 31.63
CA LYS A 19 4.38 -1.82 31.55
C LYS A 19 3.94 -2.41 30.21
N TYR A 20 2.90 -1.86 29.58
CA TYR A 20 2.52 -2.22 28.22
C TYR A 20 3.61 -1.81 27.20
N GLU A 21 4.14 -0.59 27.31
CA GLU A 21 5.21 -0.10 26.42
C GLU A 21 6.51 -0.91 26.56
N THR A 22 6.84 -1.35 27.78
CA THR A 22 8.02 -2.18 28.03
C THR A 22 7.82 -3.66 27.73
N GLY A 23 6.58 -4.08 27.41
CA GLY A 23 6.26 -5.49 27.19
C GLY A 23 6.23 -6.33 28.49
N GLU A 24 6.27 -5.70 29.67
CA GLU A 24 6.20 -6.39 30.96
C GLU A 24 4.82 -7.03 31.21
N ILE A 25 3.77 -6.42 30.63
CA ILE A 25 2.39 -6.93 30.65
C ILE A 25 1.90 -7.04 29.21
N VAL A 26 1.30 -8.17 28.87
CA VAL A 26 0.69 -8.39 27.56
C VAL A 26 -0.60 -7.57 27.45
N LEU A 27 -0.75 -6.90 26.32
CA LEU A 27 -2.00 -6.20 25.97
C LEU A 27 -3.10 -7.20 25.65
N ASP A 28 -4.25 -7.03 26.31
CA ASP A 28 -5.47 -7.69 25.89
C ASP A 28 -6.09 -7.00 24.66
N ILE A 29 -6.93 -7.72 23.94
CA ILE A 29 -7.55 -7.25 22.69
C ILE A 29 -8.38 -5.98 22.92
N GLU A 30 -9.13 -5.91 23.99
CA GLU A 30 -9.98 -4.75 24.32
C GLU A 30 -9.13 -3.50 24.55
N THR A 31 -8.07 -3.64 25.33
CA THR A 31 -7.09 -2.55 25.56
C THR A 31 -6.40 -2.11 24.26
N MET A 32 -6.09 -3.03 23.34
CA MET A 32 -5.53 -2.66 22.03
C MET A 32 -6.50 -1.81 21.20
N TYR A 33 -7.78 -2.16 21.15
CA TYR A 33 -8.79 -1.36 20.47
C TYR A 33 -8.96 0.02 21.10
N ASP A 34 -8.93 0.11 22.42
CA ASP A 34 -9.03 1.38 23.14
C ASP A 34 -7.81 2.27 22.87
N ILE A 35 -6.61 1.70 22.88
CA ILE A 35 -5.37 2.42 22.52
C ILE A 35 -5.43 2.90 21.07
N SER A 36 -5.82 2.05 20.12
CA SER A 36 -5.92 2.43 18.72
C SER A 36 -6.90 3.58 18.51
N ARG A 37 -8.06 3.51 19.17
CA ARG A 37 -9.06 4.58 19.13
C ARG A 37 -8.53 5.88 19.74
N ALA A 38 -7.83 5.81 20.86
CA ALA A 38 -7.25 6.98 21.53
C ALA A 38 -6.14 7.64 20.70
N LEU A 39 -5.38 6.85 19.94
CA LEU A 39 -4.33 7.32 19.03
C LEU A 39 -4.87 7.76 17.67
N GLY A 40 -6.10 7.41 17.31
CA GLY A 40 -6.66 7.63 15.98
C GLY A 40 -5.98 6.81 14.90
N ILE A 41 -5.53 5.60 15.25
CA ILE A 41 -4.86 4.66 14.35
C ILE A 41 -5.67 3.36 14.26
N HIS A 42 -5.36 2.52 13.26
CA HIS A 42 -5.96 1.19 13.17
C HIS A 42 -5.28 0.22 14.14
N VAL A 43 -6.06 -0.71 14.71
CA VAL A 43 -5.53 -1.70 15.65
C VAL A 43 -4.43 -2.58 15.03
N GLU A 44 -4.51 -2.83 13.72
CA GLU A 44 -3.48 -3.54 12.96
C GLU A 44 -2.12 -2.86 13.00
N GLN A 45 -2.08 -1.54 13.17
CA GLN A 45 -0.82 -0.78 13.32
C GLN A 45 -0.15 -1.03 14.68
N LEU A 46 -0.93 -1.44 15.70
CA LEU A 46 -0.41 -1.87 17.00
C LEU A 46 0.04 -3.33 16.99
N LEU A 47 -0.54 -4.14 16.09
CA LEU A 47 -0.24 -5.56 15.94
C LEU A 47 1.00 -5.80 15.07
N TYR A 48 1.93 -4.87 15.01
CA TYR A 48 3.15 -5.06 14.23
C TYR A 48 3.99 -6.21 14.80
N CYS A 49 3.51 -7.42 14.50
CA CYS A 49 4.40 -8.54 14.29
C CYS A 49 4.94 -8.37 12.87
N THR A 50 6.24 -8.51 12.66
CA THR A 50 6.75 -8.78 11.31
C THR A 50 5.89 -9.92 10.78
N PRO A 51 4.96 -9.67 9.84
CA PRO A 51 4.15 -10.76 9.33
C PRO A 51 5.12 -11.76 8.72
N ASP A 52 4.86 -13.05 8.88
CA ASP A 52 5.51 -14.07 8.08
C ASP A 52 5.19 -13.74 6.63
N ARG A 53 6.08 -12.95 6.01
CA ARG A 53 5.90 -12.46 4.65
C ARG A 53 6.02 -13.66 3.73
N VAL A 54 4.96 -13.98 3.04
CA VAL A 54 4.95 -15.09 2.10
C VAL A 54 5.45 -14.59 0.75
N PRO A 55 6.53 -15.17 0.22
CA PRO A 55 7.00 -14.81 -1.11
C PRO A 55 6.00 -15.25 -2.17
N ILE A 56 5.75 -14.38 -3.14
CA ILE A 56 4.89 -14.68 -4.28
C ILE A 56 5.50 -15.82 -5.08
N GLN A 57 4.72 -16.87 -5.28
CA GLN A 57 5.11 -18.06 -6.04
C GLN A 57 4.61 -17.93 -7.48
N THR A 58 5.34 -18.50 -8.42
CA THR A 58 4.89 -18.67 -9.81
C THR A 58 4.55 -20.15 -10.04
N THR A 59 3.53 -20.40 -10.82
CA THR A 59 3.14 -21.74 -11.23
C THR A 59 3.92 -22.26 -12.44
N GLY A 60 4.66 -21.37 -13.09
CA GLY A 60 5.43 -21.68 -14.31
C GLY A 60 6.93 -21.83 -14.06
N VAL A 61 7.62 -22.39 -15.04
CA VAL A 61 9.08 -22.57 -15.05
C VAL A 61 9.84 -21.23 -15.16
N GLN A 62 9.15 -20.14 -15.48
CA GLN A 62 9.76 -18.83 -15.73
C GLN A 62 9.47 -17.83 -14.62
N THR A 63 10.51 -17.13 -14.19
CA THR A 63 10.39 -16.04 -13.21
C THR A 63 9.72 -14.83 -13.85
N ASN A 64 8.68 -14.30 -13.21
CA ASN A 64 8.06 -13.03 -13.60
C ASN A 64 8.45 -11.91 -12.62
N PHE A 65 7.90 -10.70 -12.86
CA PHE A 65 8.24 -9.51 -12.07
C PHE A 65 8.04 -9.72 -10.55
N PHE A 66 6.97 -10.37 -10.13
CA PHE A 66 6.61 -10.48 -8.70
C PHE A 66 7.21 -11.69 -7.99
N THR A 67 7.84 -12.62 -8.71
CA THR A 67 8.38 -13.85 -8.12
C THR A 67 9.33 -13.58 -6.96
N GLY A 68 9.06 -14.19 -5.83
CA GLY A 68 9.89 -14.11 -4.62
C GLY A 68 9.74 -12.81 -3.84
N LEU A 69 8.89 -11.86 -4.28
CA LEU A 69 8.68 -10.62 -3.56
C LEU A 69 7.74 -10.85 -2.37
N THR A 70 8.08 -10.25 -1.25
CA THR A 70 7.24 -10.13 -0.05
C THR A 70 6.78 -8.70 0.16
N GLN A 71 7.42 -7.76 -0.53
CA GLN A 71 7.15 -6.33 -0.50
C GLN A 71 7.53 -5.71 -1.83
N PHE A 72 6.76 -4.74 -2.29
CA PHE A 72 7.06 -3.94 -3.48
C PHE A 72 6.52 -2.51 -3.32
N TYR A 73 6.88 -1.63 -4.24
CA TYR A 73 6.61 -0.20 -4.13
C TYR A 73 5.81 0.27 -5.34
N GLY A 74 4.89 1.20 -5.12
CA GLY A 74 4.17 1.91 -6.16
C GLY A 74 4.48 3.39 -6.12
N TYR A 75 4.54 4.04 -7.29
CA TYR A 75 4.77 5.48 -7.41
C TYR A 75 3.84 6.07 -8.46
N TYR A 76 3.16 7.15 -8.11
CA TYR A 76 2.46 7.95 -9.08
C TYR A 76 2.70 9.44 -8.82
N TYR A 77 2.46 10.26 -9.84
CA TYR A 77 2.56 11.70 -9.69
C TYR A 77 1.16 12.30 -9.53
N ASP A 78 0.96 13.02 -8.43
CA ASP A 78 -0.28 13.77 -8.19
C ASP A 78 -0.08 15.24 -8.63
N GLY A 79 -0.63 15.57 -9.79
CA GLY A 79 -0.56 16.91 -10.35
C GLY A 79 -1.33 17.98 -9.56
N ARG A 80 -2.24 17.59 -8.66
CA ARG A 80 -3.00 18.52 -7.80
C ARG A 80 -2.14 19.12 -6.71
N VAL A 81 -1.24 18.32 -6.17
CA VAL A 81 -0.30 18.72 -5.11
C VAL A 81 1.14 18.79 -5.60
N ASN A 82 1.35 18.54 -6.88
CA ASN A 82 2.62 18.65 -7.58
C ASN A 82 3.73 17.83 -6.93
N ARG A 83 3.44 16.57 -6.57
CA ARG A 83 4.40 15.68 -5.89
C ARG A 83 4.24 14.22 -6.30
N ILE A 84 5.32 13.45 -6.07
CA ILE A 84 5.26 11.99 -6.11
C ILE A 84 4.53 11.49 -4.88
N VAL A 85 3.62 10.56 -5.06
CA VAL A 85 2.97 9.81 -3.98
C VAL A 85 3.51 8.38 -4.02
N PRO A 86 4.30 8.01 -3.01
CA PRO A 86 4.77 6.63 -2.87
C PRO A 86 3.69 5.77 -2.21
N ALA A 87 3.69 4.49 -2.55
CA ALA A 87 2.93 3.44 -1.90
C ALA A 87 3.86 2.27 -1.54
N VAL A 88 3.62 1.63 -0.42
CA VAL A 88 4.27 0.38 -0.02
C VAL A 88 3.22 -0.71 -0.01
N PHE A 89 3.50 -1.81 -0.67
CA PHE A 89 2.68 -3.01 -0.68
C PHE A 89 3.37 -4.12 0.09
N GLU A 90 2.68 -4.73 1.02
CA GLU A 90 3.14 -5.91 1.77
C GLU A 90 2.31 -7.13 1.42
N VAL A 91 2.97 -8.23 1.12
CA VAL A 91 2.34 -9.52 0.88
C VAL A 91 2.33 -10.28 2.20
N LEU A 92 1.15 -10.51 2.76
CA LEU A 92 0.99 -11.03 4.11
C LEU A 92 0.91 -12.55 4.15
N LEU A 93 0.00 -13.12 3.39
CA LEU A 93 -0.21 -14.56 3.36
C LEU A 93 -0.86 -15.00 2.04
N LEU A 94 -0.64 -16.26 1.69
CA LEU A 94 -1.37 -16.93 0.63
C LEU A 94 -2.74 -17.33 1.19
N SER A 95 -3.81 -16.84 0.58
CA SER A 95 -5.20 -17.12 1.01
C SER A 95 -5.75 -18.34 0.29
N GLU A 96 -5.59 -18.37 -1.03
CA GLU A 96 -6.01 -19.45 -1.93
C GLU A 96 -4.98 -19.57 -3.04
N ASP A 97 -5.13 -20.56 -3.91
CA ASP A 97 -4.26 -20.71 -5.08
C ASP A 97 -4.22 -19.38 -5.86
N HIS A 98 -3.00 -18.83 -6.05
CA HIS A 98 -2.71 -17.57 -6.74
C HIS A 98 -3.25 -16.30 -6.08
N GLN A 99 -3.92 -16.37 -4.92
CA GLN A 99 -4.46 -15.21 -4.22
C GLN A 99 -3.69 -14.95 -2.93
N TYR A 100 -3.14 -13.73 -2.81
CA TYR A 100 -2.39 -13.25 -1.65
C TYR A 100 -3.15 -12.15 -0.95
N LYS A 101 -3.23 -12.21 0.37
CA LYS A 101 -3.69 -11.08 1.17
C LYS A 101 -2.60 -10.04 1.22
N ILE A 102 -2.93 -8.78 0.97
CA ILE A 102 -1.99 -7.68 0.93
C ILE A 102 -2.46 -6.48 1.73
N MET A 103 -1.48 -5.66 2.13
CA MET A 103 -1.69 -4.32 2.65
C MET A 103 -1.02 -3.31 1.73
N MET A 104 -1.63 -2.14 1.57
CA MET A 104 -1.05 -0.99 0.90
C MET A 104 -1.07 0.21 1.83
N TYR A 105 0.05 0.89 1.93
CA TYR A 105 0.25 2.08 2.76
C TYR A 105 0.62 3.27 1.88
N MET A 106 -0.06 4.40 2.06
CA MET A 106 0.20 5.65 1.36
C MET A 106 0.14 6.86 2.31
N ASN A 107 0.62 7.99 1.84
CA ASN A 107 0.63 9.23 2.61
C ASN A 107 1.42 9.13 3.92
N PHE A 108 2.54 8.42 3.89
CA PHE A 108 3.54 8.37 4.95
C PHE A 108 4.65 9.40 4.68
N THR A 109 5.37 9.77 5.72
CA THR A 109 6.48 10.74 5.63
C THR A 109 7.83 10.06 5.44
N ASP A 110 7.99 8.84 5.96
CA ASP A 110 9.23 8.10 5.94
C ASP A 110 8.99 6.63 5.60
N PHE A 111 9.84 6.10 4.72
CA PHE A 111 9.81 4.69 4.33
C PHE A 111 10.18 3.71 5.45
N ASP A 112 10.90 4.15 6.46
CA ASP A 112 11.29 3.30 7.58
C ASP A 112 10.17 3.17 8.63
N SER A 113 9.15 4.04 8.54
CA SER A 113 7.95 4.04 9.38
C SER A 113 6.66 4.18 8.56
N TYR A 114 6.61 3.58 7.36
CA TYR A 114 5.49 3.74 6.41
C TYR A 114 4.15 3.23 6.95
N GLN A 115 4.13 2.35 7.96
CA GLN A 115 2.90 1.93 8.64
C GLN A 115 2.23 3.08 9.36
N ASN A 116 3.00 4.10 9.78
CA ASN A 116 2.46 5.35 10.30
C ASN A 116 2.08 6.25 9.11
N CYS A 117 0.94 5.96 8.51
CA CYS A 117 0.48 6.54 7.24
C CYS A 117 -0.91 7.17 7.38
N GLY A 118 -1.21 8.08 6.46
CA GLY A 118 -2.53 8.69 6.36
C GLY A 118 -3.56 7.84 5.62
N THR A 119 -3.14 6.77 4.93
CA THR A 119 -4.04 5.90 4.17
C THR A 119 -3.51 4.48 4.18
N ALA A 120 -4.27 3.58 4.78
CA ALA A 120 -4.03 2.15 4.76
C ALA A 120 -5.19 1.42 4.07
N CYS A 121 -4.86 0.53 3.14
CA CYS A 121 -5.82 -0.31 2.45
C CYS A 121 -5.42 -1.77 2.59
N TRP A 122 -6.40 -2.62 2.76
CA TRP A 122 -6.22 -4.06 2.72
C TRP A 122 -6.91 -4.64 1.49
N GLY A 123 -6.48 -5.81 1.08
CA GLY A 123 -7.12 -6.46 -0.06
C GLY A 123 -6.43 -7.72 -0.50
N TYR A 124 -6.64 -8.04 -1.75
CA TYR A 124 -6.14 -9.26 -2.36
C TYR A 124 -5.39 -8.96 -3.64
N MET A 125 -4.31 -9.69 -3.83
CA MET A 125 -3.54 -9.73 -5.06
C MET A 125 -3.68 -11.11 -5.68
N GLU A 126 -4.27 -11.17 -6.85
CA GLU A 126 -4.34 -12.38 -7.67
C GLU A 126 -3.22 -12.32 -8.69
N HIS A 127 -2.29 -13.25 -8.57
CA HIS A 127 -1.11 -13.28 -9.40
C HIS A 127 -1.13 -14.48 -10.34
N TYR A 128 -1.19 -14.18 -11.62
CA TYR A 128 -1.07 -15.13 -12.73
C TYR A 128 0.18 -14.82 -13.55
N ASP A 129 0.64 -15.77 -14.37
CA ASP A 129 1.90 -15.61 -15.11
C ASP A 129 1.95 -14.38 -16.03
N ALA A 130 0.80 -13.98 -16.59
CA ALA A 130 0.72 -12.86 -17.53
C ALA A 130 0.16 -11.57 -16.93
N ILE A 131 -0.61 -11.68 -15.84
CA ILE A 131 -1.35 -10.55 -15.27
C ILE A 131 -1.42 -10.66 -13.76
N THR A 132 -1.35 -9.51 -13.11
CA THR A 132 -1.59 -9.37 -11.67
C THR A 132 -2.72 -8.39 -11.45
N ASN A 133 -3.74 -8.83 -10.72
CA ASN A 133 -4.87 -8.02 -10.30
C ASN A 133 -4.76 -7.75 -8.81
N ILE A 134 -4.89 -6.50 -8.41
CA ILE A 134 -4.89 -6.09 -7.00
C ILE A 134 -6.18 -5.37 -6.72
N THR A 135 -6.96 -5.86 -5.77
CA THR A 135 -8.17 -5.21 -5.26
C THR A 135 -7.92 -4.72 -3.85
N LEU A 136 -8.27 -3.48 -3.57
CA LEU A 136 -8.00 -2.81 -2.30
C LEU A 136 -9.27 -2.17 -1.76
N THR A 137 -9.40 -2.20 -0.44
CA THR A 137 -10.47 -1.52 0.31
C THR A 137 -9.82 -0.66 1.38
N SER A 138 -10.21 0.60 1.48
CA SER A 138 -9.73 1.51 2.53
C SER A 138 -10.15 0.99 3.90
N GLN A 139 -9.25 1.05 4.88
CA GLN A 139 -9.55 0.70 6.26
C GLN A 139 -10.51 1.70 6.91
N ASP A 140 -10.36 2.99 6.58
CA ASP A 140 -11.17 4.07 7.14
C ASP A 140 -12.56 4.14 6.53
N THR A 141 -12.65 3.88 5.22
CA THR A 141 -13.86 4.10 4.43
C THR A 141 -14.09 2.91 3.51
N PRO A 142 -14.85 1.88 3.94
CA PRO A 142 -15.05 0.64 3.18
C PRO A 142 -15.68 0.83 1.78
N MET A 143 -16.31 1.97 1.53
CA MET A 143 -16.82 2.32 0.21
C MET A 143 -15.71 2.75 -0.76
N GLU A 144 -14.56 3.19 -0.24
CA GLU A 144 -13.39 3.54 -1.05
C GLU A 144 -12.65 2.28 -1.44
N ARG A 145 -12.79 1.92 -2.70
CA ARG A 145 -12.11 0.78 -3.30
C ARG A 145 -11.18 1.23 -4.39
N ALA A 146 -10.09 0.53 -4.53
CA ALA A 146 -9.14 0.72 -5.62
C ALA A 146 -8.83 -0.62 -6.29
N PHE A 147 -8.45 -0.54 -7.54
CA PHE A 147 -8.04 -1.67 -8.33
C PHE A 147 -6.76 -1.33 -9.08
N CYS A 148 -5.79 -2.24 -9.08
CA CYS A 148 -4.58 -2.09 -9.85
C CYS A 148 -4.38 -3.32 -10.74
N GLN A 149 -4.19 -3.10 -12.03
CA GLN A 149 -3.93 -4.15 -13.00
C GLN A 149 -2.55 -3.95 -13.60
N ILE A 150 -1.75 -5.02 -13.61
CA ILE A 150 -0.36 -5.00 -14.05
C ILE A 150 -0.15 -6.17 -14.99
N LEU A 151 0.35 -5.89 -16.19
CA LEU A 151 0.80 -6.94 -17.08
C LEU A 151 2.16 -7.44 -16.57
N ALA A 152 2.15 -8.56 -15.88
CA ALA A 152 3.34 -9.15 -15.30
C ALA A 152 4.07 -9.99 -16.36
N THR A 153 4.54 -9.33 -17.41
CA THR A 153 5.33 -10.00 -18.45
C THR A 153 6.67 -10.46 -17.89
N GLN A 154 7.24 -11.47 -18.53
CA GLN A 154 8.60 -11.93 -18.25
C GLN A 154 9.59 -10.80 -18.46
N THR A 155 10.00 -10.15 -17.38
CA THR A 155 10.92 -9.02 -17.44
C THR A 155 11.98 -9.15 -16.37
N THR A 156 13.22 -8.86 -16.77
CA THR A 156 14.35 -8.71 -15.85
C THR A 156 14.41 -7.31 -15.24
N GLN A 157 13.50 -6.40 -15.65
CA GLN A 157 13.46 -5.03 -15.15
C GLN A 157 13.02 -4.98 -13.69
N ASP A 158 13.56 -4.02 -12.95
CA ASP A 158 13.17 -3.75 -11.57
C ASP A 158 11.89 -2.92 -11.46
N THR A 159 11.37 -2.39 -12.58
CA THR A 159 10.14 -1.57 -12.62
C THR A 159 9.20 -2.00 -13.73
N ILE A 160 7.89 -1.87 -13.48
CA ILE A 160 6.82 -2.18 -14.43
C ILE A 160 5.68 -1.18 -14.26
N TRP A 161 4.91 -0.96 -15.33
CA TRP A 161 3.74 -0.09 -15.26
C TRP A 161 2.47 -0.86 -14.90
N GLY A 162 1.60 -0.23 -14.11
CA GLY A 162 0.26 -0.70 -13.82
C GLY A 162 -0.77 0.41 -14.01
N LEU A 163 -1.99 0.01 -14.33
CA LEU A 163 -3.15 0.88 -14.34
C LEU A 163 -3.82 0.80 -12.97
N PHE A 164 -3.80 1.90 -12.24
CA PHE A 164 -4.46 2.03 -10.95
C PHE A 164 -5.75 2.83 -11.13
N THR A 165 -6.86 2.31 -10.61
CA THR A 165 -8.17 2.97 -10.61
C THR A 165 -8.70 3.07 -9.19
N GLY A 166 -9.39 4.14 -8.88
CA GLY A 166 -9.92 4.35 -7.55
C GLY A 166 -10.75 5.61 -7.44
N LEU A 167 -10.99 6.05 -6.23
CA LEU A 167 -11.71 7.28 -5.94
C LEU A 167 -10.71 8.34 -5.44
N SER A 168 -10.72 9.50 -6.08
CA SER A 168 -10.07 10.70 -5.55
C SER A 168 -10.97 11.36 -4.53
N VAL A 169 -10.42 11.80 -3.41
CA VAL A 169 -11.19 12.40 -2.31
C VAL A 169 -11.43 13.90 -2.53
N ARG A 170 -10.47 14.60 -3.13
CA ARG A 170 -10.56 16.08 -3.30
C ARG A 170 -10.07 16.50 -4.69
N PRO A 171 -10.97 16.81 -5.63
CA PRO A 171 -12.42 16.59 -5.59
C PRO A 171 -12.77 15.10 -5.62
N MET A 172 -13.94 14.73 -5.11
CA MET A 172 -14.44 13.37 -5.15
C MET A 172 -14.83 13.01 -6.59
N MET A 173 -14.03 12.11 -7.18
CA MET A 173 -14.26 11.62 -8.55
C MET A 173 -13.56 10.29 -8.79
N PRO A 174 -14.12 9.41 -9.62
CA PRO A 174 -13.38 8.25 -10.11
C PRO A 174 -12.16 8.70 -10.90
N VAL A 175 -11.02 8.03 -10.66
CA VAL A 175 -9.76 8.32 -11.34
C VAL A 175 -9.12 7.04 -11.86
N ALA A 176 -8.40 7.18 -12.96
CA ALA A 176 -7.45 6.18 -13.45
C ALA A 176 -6.09 6.87 -13.63
N LEU A 177 -5.04 6.23 -13.17
CA LEU A 177 -3.69 6.77 -13.26
C LEU A 177 -2.69 5.66 -13.56
N LYS A 178 -1.58 6.02 -14.18
CA LYS A 178 -0.45 5.11 -14.35
C LYS A 178 0.37 5.09 -13.07
N MET A 179 0.65 3.89 -12.58
CA MET A 179 1.47 3.65 -11.40
C MET A 179 2.73 2.91 -11.82
N LEU A 180 3.88 3.43 -11.47
CA LEU A 180 5.14 2.71 -11.64
C LEU A 180 5.33 1.80 -10.45
N VAL A 181 5.32 0.51 -10.67
CA VAL A 181 5.59 -0.51 -9.66
C VAL A 181 7.06 -0.88 -9.69
N SER A 182 7.70 -0.98 -8.54
CA SER A 182 9.12 -1.25 -8.39
C SER A 182 9.39 -2.32 -7.34
N LYS A 183 10.37 -3.19 -7.59
CA LYS A 183 10.87 -4.18 -6.62
C LYS A 183 11.64 -3.53 -5.47
N LYS A 184 12.19 -2.34 -5.70
CA LYS A 184 13.06 -1.61 -4.77
C LYS A 184 12.57 -0.19 -4.56
N ARG A 185 12.98 0.43 -3.46
CA ARG A 185 12.77 1.86 -3.26
C ARG A 185 13.47 2.65 -4.35
N LEU A 186 12.74 3.60 -4.94
CA LEU A 186 13.28 4.53 -5.93
C LEU A 186 13.57 5.89 -5.27
N PRO A 187 14.63 6.60 -5.70
CA PRO A 187 14.85 7.98 -5.29
C PRO A 187 13.71 8.85 -5.82
N MET A 188 13.12 9.68 -4.96
CA MET A 188 12.02 10.58 -5.34
C MET A 188 12.57 11.90 -5.88
N ASP A 189 13.28 11.81 -7.00
CA ASP A 189 13.96 12.92 -7.67
C ASP A 189 13.20 13.43 -8.92
N ASP A 190 13.73 14.46 -9.55
CA ASP A 190 13.16 15.05 -10.76
C ASP A 190 13.10 14.05 -11.93
N THR A 191 14.01 13.10 -12.00
CA THR A 191 14.02 12.05 -13.03
C THR A 191 12.78 11.17 -12.88
N LEU A 192 12.47 10.76 -11.65
CA LEU A 192 11.26 9.99 -11.38
C LEU A 192 10.01 10.82 -11.64
N VAL A 193 10.00 12.12 -11.26
CA VAL A 193 8.89 13.04 -11.59
C VAL A 193 8.61 13.07 -13.08
N GLN A 194 9.64 13.23 -13.92
CA GLN A 194 9.47 13.27 -15.38
C GLN A 194 8.94 11.93 -15.93
N LYS A 195 9.39 10.80 -15.37
CA LYS A 195 8.93 9.46 -15.74
C LYS A 195 7.45 9.25 -15.41
N LEU A 196 7.00 9.74 -14.25
CA LEU A 196 5.64 9.53 -13.73
C LEU A 196 4.59 10.45 -14.36
N LYS A 197 4.98 11.63 -14.88
CA LYS A 197 4.04 12.56 -15.52
C LYS A 197 3.43 11.95 -16.78
N VAL A 198 2.20 12.35 -17.08
CA VAL A 198 1.55 12.03 -18.34
C VAL A 198 2.32 12.68 -19.47
N THR A 199 2.77 11.89 -20.42
CA THR A 199 3.58 12.32 -21.56
C THR A 199 2.72 12.69 -22.77
N LYS A 200 3.34 13.31 -23.77
CA LYS A 200 2.66 13.56 -25.06
C LYS A 200 2.25 12.26 -25.74
N GLU A 201 3.04 11.20 -25.56
CA GLU A 201 2.74 9.88 -26.11
C GLU A 201 1.54 9.23 -25.40
N ASP A 202 1.45 9.32 -24.07
CA ASP A 202 0.27 8.87 -23.32
C ASP A 202 -1.01 9.55 -23.86
N ILE A 203 -0.94 10.87 -24.11
CA ILE A 203 -2.07 11.63 -24.66
C ILE A 203 -2.37 11.18 -26.10
N ARG A 204 -1.38 10.91 -26.91
CA ARG A 204 -1.55 10.42 -28.30
C ARG A 204 -2.26 9.07 -28.29
N LEU A 205 -1.82 8.13 -27.46
CA LEU A 205 -2.42 6.80 -27.33
C LEU A 205 -3.86 6.89 -26.79
N MET A 206 -4.08 7.73 -25.77
CA MET A 206 -5.42 7.98 -25.24
C MET A 206 -6.40 8.49 -26.29
N LYS A 207 -5.95 9.40 -27.16
CA LYS A 207 -6.79 9.90 -28.27
C LYS A 207 -7.01 8.84 -29.34
N MET A 208 -5.99 8.04 -29.65
CA MET A 208 -6.06 7.03 -30.71
C MET A 208 -6.97 5.85 -30.31
N TYR A 209 -6.87 5.38 -29.10
CA TYR A 209 -7.66 4.24 -28.61
C TYR A 209 -8.94 4.65 -27.90
N ASN A 210 -9.12 5.94 -27.60
CA ASN A 210 -10.18 6.47 -26.74
C ASN A 210 -10.24 5.78 -25.37
N MET A 211 -9.07 5.40 -24.83
CA MET A 211 -8.87 4.70 -23.56
C MET A 211 -7.58 5.18 -22.90
N MET A 212 -7.56 5.19 -21.57
CA MET A 212 -6.28 5.31 -20.85
C MET A 212 -5.56 3.97 -20.85
N THR A 213 -4.36 3.95 -21.39
CA THR A 213 -3.51 2.76 -21.48
C THR A 213 -2.20 2.98 -20.75
N VAL A 214 -1.58 1.91 -20.27
CA VAL A 214 -0.21 1.88 -19.73
C VAL A 214 0.56 0.79 -20.45
N LEU A 215 1.69 1.14 -21.04
CA LEU A 215 2.55 0.27 -21.85
C LEU A 215 3.99 0.32 -21.32
#